data_71fec864c69d5a704152b0eb528d9e25
#
_entry.id   71fec864c69d5a704152b0eb528d9e25
#
_cell.length_a   1.000
_cell.length_b   1.000
_cell.length_c   1.000
_cell.angle_alpha   90.00
_cell.angle_beta   90.00
_cell.angle_gamma   90.00
#
_symmetry.space_group_name_H-M   'P 1'
#
loop_
_entity.id
_entity.type
_entity.pdbx_description
1 polymer ?
#
loop_
_entity_poly.entity_id
_entity_poly.type
_entity_poly.pdbx_seq_one_letter_code
_entity_poly.pdbx_strand_id
1 'polypeptide(L)'
;MANKPTTKKRLLIFVVAYNAQHTISWVLGRVPASLTREFEAEILVIDDQSEDKTFEESEVFAARSKSKFKITVLFNPENQGYGGNQKVGYHYAIKNGFDFVALIHGD
;
A
#
# COMPACT_ATOMS: atom_id res chain seq x y z
N MET A 1 19.00 17.63 -18.94
CA MET A 1 19.93 16.72 -18.24
C MET A 1 19.31 15.33 -18.19
N ALA A 2 20.06 14.34 -18.55
CA ALA A 2 19.57 12.97 -18.39
C ALA A 2 19.41 12.67 -16.91
N ASN A 3 18.32 12.01 -16.56
CA ASN A 3 18.11 11.55 -15.20
C ASN A 3 19.12 10.47 -14.88
N LYS A 4 19.71 10.55 -13.71
CA LYS A 4 20.56 9.48 -13.23
C LYS A 4 19.67 8.27 -12.96
N PRO A 5 20.05 7.08 -13.42
CA PRO A 5 19.35 5.88 -12.99
C PRO A 5 19.45 5.78 -11.48
N THR A 6 18.34 5.49 -10.85
CA THR A 6 18.35 5.23 -9.41
C THR A 6 19.09 3.94 -9.14
N THR A 7 19.93 3.94 -8.10
CA THR A 7 20.55 2.71 -7.61
C THR A 7 19.66 2.00 -6.61
N LYS A 8 18.59 2.68 -6.17
CA LYS A 8 17.66 2.10 -5.21
C LYS A 8 16.73 1.10 -5.89
N LYS A 9 16.49 0.02 -5.20
CA LYS A 9 15.45 -0.92 -5.60
C LYS A 9 14.08 -0.35 -5.24
N ARG A 10 13.06 -0.77 -5.98
CA ARG A 10 11.70 -0.35 -5.74
C ARG A 10 10.98 -1.36 -4.84
N LEU A 11 10.44 -0.85 -3.74
CA LEU A 11 9.73 -1.65 -2.74
C LEU A 11 8.26 -1.24 -2.72
N LEU A 12 7.38 -2.20 -2.88
CA LEU A 12 5.96 -2.00 -2.66
C LEU A 12 5.59 -2.53 -1.28
N ILE A 13 5.09 -1.64 -0.43
CA ILE A 13 4.52 -2.01 0.86
C ILE A 13 3.03 -2.22 0.61
N PHE A 14 2.63 -3.48 0.51
CA PHE A 14 1.27 -3.85 0.13
C PHE A 14 0.46 -4.17 1.38
N VAL A 15 -0.57 -3.37 1.63
CA VAL A 15 -1.44 -3.51 2.78
C VAL A 15 -2.76 -4.12 2.32
N VAL A 16 -3.01 -5.35 2.73
CA VAL A 16 -4.31 -6.00 2.50
C VAL A 16 -5.25 -5.53 3.60
N ALA A 17 -6.41 -4.99 3.21
CA ALA A 17 -7.35 -4.41 4.15
C ALA A 17 -8.75 -4.97 3.96
N TYR A 18 -9.36 -5.37 5.06
CA TYR A 18 -10.74 -5.80 5.09
C TYR A 18 -11.30 -5.58 6.49
N ASN A 19 -12.35 -4.76 6.58
CA ASN A 19 -12.99 -4.41 7.85
C ASN A 19 -11.98 -4.00 8.93
N ALA A 20 -11.10 -3.07 8.54
CA ALA A 20 -10.00 -2.58 9.38
C ALA A 20 -10.15 -1.08 9.72
N GLN A 21 -11.38 -0.60 9.80
CA GLN A 21 -11.70 0.82 10.02
C GLN A 21 -10.94 1.40 11.22
N HIS A 22 -10.83 0.65 12.30
CA HIS A 22 -10.25 1.15 13.56
C HIS A 22 -8.73 0.99 13.65
N THR A 23 -8.12 0.29 12.72
CA THR A 23 -6.68 -0.05 12.78
C THR A 23 -5.88 0.45 11.59
N ILE A 24 -6.53 0.70 10.45
CA ILE A 24 -5.81 0.98 9.21
C ILE A 24 -4.89 2.20 9.29
N SER A 25 -5.37 3.29 9.89
CA SER A 25 -4.54 4.51 10.02
C SER A 25 -3.32 4.25 10.91
N TRP A 26 -3.49 3.48 11.96
CA TRP A 26 -2.40 3.12 12.86
C TRP A 26 -1.36 2.25 12.14
N VAL A 27 -1.81 1.28 11.35
CA VAL A 27 -0.91 0.43 10.56
C VAL A 27 -0.11 1.27 9.56
N LEU A 28 -0.79 2.14 8.81
CA LEU A 28 -0.14 2.99 7.82
C LEU A 28 0.86 3.95 8.47
N GLY A 29 0.52 4.49 9.63
CA GLY A 29 1.39 5.41 10.35
C GLY A 29 2.64 4.76 10.94
N ARG A 30 2.67 3.44 11.03
CA ARG A 30 3.83 2.71 11.57
C ARG A 30 4.83 2.25 10.52
N VAL A 31 4.54 2.48 9.24
CA VAL A 31 5.51 2.15 8.20
C VAL A 31 6.74 3.05 8.37
N PRO A 32 7.93 2.48 8.57
CA PRO A 32 9.11 3.29 8.90
C PRO A 32 9.52 4.21 7.74
N ALA A 33 9.57 5.51 8.00
CA ALA A 33 10.01 6.47 6.99
C ALA A 33 11.46 6.22 6.54
N SER A 34 12.26 5.57 7.38
CA SER A 34 13.64 5.22 7.06
C SER A 34 13.77 4.32 5.82
N LEU A 35 12.72 3.59 5.46
CA LEU A 35 12.71 2.77 4.25
C LEU A 35 12.98 3.59 2.99
N THR A 36 12.62 4.87 2.98
CA THR A 36 12.86 5.75 1.83
C THR A 36 14.34 6.06 1.59
N ARG A 37 15.21 5.77 2.56
CA ARG A 37 16.66 5.93 2.40
C ARG A 37 17.25 4.79 1.58
N GLU A 38 16.69 3.60 1.70
CA GLU A 38 17.21 2.40 1.06
C GLU A 38 16.47 2.02 -0.21
N PHE A 39 15.19 2.37 -0.28
CA PHE A 39 14.29 1.96 -1.36
C PHE A 39 13.55 3.15 -1.93
N GLU A 40 13.18 3.04 -3.21
CA GLU A 40 12.04 3.79 -3.74
C GLU A 40 10.80 3.06 -3.26
N ALA A 41 10.25 3.48 -2.14
CA ALA A 41 9.16 2.77 -1.47
C ALA A 41 7.82 3.47 -1.71
N GLU A 42 6.81 2.69 -2.03
CA GLU A 42 5.42 3.15 -2.16
C GLU A 42 4.53 2.25 -1.31
N ILE A 43 3.42 2.80 -0.87
CA ILE A 43 2.40 2.03 -0.14
C ILE A 43 1.20 1.83 -1.05
N LEU A 44 0.74 0.60 -1.13
CA LEU A 44 -0.51 0.25 -1.81
C LEU A 44 -1.46 -0.35 -0.79
N VAL A 45 -2.60 0.27 -0.61
CA VAL A 45 -3.69 -0.31 0.19
C VAL A 45 -4.73 -0.82 -0.77
N ILE A 46 -5.09 -2.10 -0.66
CA ILE A 46 -6.23 -2.64 -1.40
C ILE A 46 -7.28 -3.10 -0.40
N ASP A 47 -8.40 -2.40 -0.43
CA ASP A 47 -9.57 -2.74 0.37
C ASP A 47 -10.39 -3.80 -0.36
N ASP A 48 -10.56 -4.94 0.27
CA ASP A 48 -11.26 -6.09 -0.32
C ASP A 48 -12.77 -6.02 -0.09
N GLN A 49 -13.35 -4.88 -0.43
CA GLN A 49 -14.79 -4.62 -0.32
C GLN A 49 -15.26 -4.68 1.16
N SER A 50 -14.62 -3.86 2.00
CA SER A 50 -15.03 -3.71 3.39
C SER A 50 -16.46 -3.18 3.50
N GLU A 51 -17.18 -3.64 4.52
CA GLU A 51 -18.52 -3.16 4.83
C GLU A 51 -18.48 -1.92 5.73
N ASP A 52 -17.35 -1.69 6.37
CA ASP A 52 -17.13 -0.54 7.25
C ASP A 52 -16.44 0.61 6.49
N LYS A 53 -15.84 1.56 7.21
CA LYS A 53 -15.20 2.74 6.63
C LYS A 53 -13.70 2.56 6.38
N THR A 54 -13.24 1.34 6.18
CA THR A 54 -11.82 1.07 5.92
C THR A 54 -11.30 1.85 4.72
N PHE A 55 -12.03 1.87 3.62
CA PHE A 55 -11.61 2.56 2.41
C PHE A 55 -11.51 4.07 2.65
N GLU A 56 -12.54 4.66 3.24
CA GLU A 56 -12.58 6.10 3.50
C GLU A 56 -11.48 6.52 4.47
N GLU A 57 -11.22 5.75 5.52
CA GLU A 57 -10.14 6.02 6.46
C GLU A 57 -8.77 5.93 5.80
N SER A 58 -8.59 4.98 4.90
CA SER A 58 -7.36 4.84 4.12
C SER A 58 -7.12 6.05 3.22
N GLU A 59 -8.18 6.50 2.55
CA GLU A 59 -8.10 7.68 1.67
C GLU A 59 -7.81 8.95 2.46
N VAL A 60 -8.44 9.11 3.63
CA VAL A 60 -8.19 10.28 4.50
C VAL A 60 -6.72 10.27 4.96
N PHE A 61 -6.21 9.12 5.35
CA PHE A 61 -4.81 9.02 5.75
C PHE A 61 -3.89 9.41 4.59
N ALA A 62 -4.14 8.87 3.41
CA ALA A 62 -3.31 9.17 2.23
C ALA A 62 -3.32 10.66 1.89
N ALA A 63 -4.48 11.32 2.02
CA ALA A 63 -4.63 12.73 1.69
C ALA A 63 -4.00 13.66 2.73
N ARG A 64 -4.06 13.29 4.01
CA ARG A 64 -3.61 14.14 5.13
C ARG A 64 -2.22 13.83 5.63
N SER A 65 -1.69 12.66 5.28
CA SER A 65 -0.38 12.24 5.74
C SER A 65 0.70 13.14 5.15
N LYS A 66 1.65 13.53 5.97
CA LYS A 66 2.89 14.17 5.52
C LYS A 66 3.98 13.12 5.29
N SER A 67 3.56 11.88 5.10
CA SER A 67 4.45 10.77 4.81
C SER A 67 5.28 11.02 3.56
N LYS A 68 6.50 10.52 3.56
CA LYS A 68 7.36 10.54 2.38
C LYS A 68 6.97 9.50 1.34
N PHE A 69 6.04 8.61 1.68
CA PHE A 69 5.57 7.58 0.77
C PHE A 69 4.47 8.11 -0.15
N LYS A 70 4.52 7.71 -1.40
CA LYS A 70 3.35 7.77 -2.25
C LYS A 70 2.40 6.66 -1.77
N ILE A 71 1.15 7.01 -1.51
CA ILE A 71 0.14 6.07 -1.02
C ILE A 71 -0.97 5.98 -2.05
N THR A 72 -1.20 4.79 -2.56
CA THR A 72 -2.30 4.48 -3.48
C THR A 72 -3.31 3.63 -2.74
N VAL A 73 -4.59 3.99 -2.83
CA VAL A 73 -5.67 3.26 -2.19
C VAL A 73 -6.63 2.77 -3.27
N LEU A 74 -6.81 1.47 -3.33
CA LEU A 74 -7.69 0.82 -4.29
C LEU A 74 -8.79 0.06 -3.55
N PHE A 75 -9.91 -0.13 -4.23
CA PHE A 75 -11.07 -0.83 -3.72
C PHE A 75 -11.46 -1.93 -4.70
N ASN A 76 -11.56 -3.16 -4.21
CA ASN A 76 -12.04 -4.26 -5.04
C ASN A 76 -13.56 -4.17 -5.17
N PRO A 77 -14.12 -4.11 -6.38
CA PRO A 77 -15.57 -4.03 -6.56
C PRO A 77 -16.31 -5.27 -6.09
N GLU A 78 -15.59 -6.39 -5.97
CA GLU A 78 -16.09 -7.63 -5.39
C GLU A 78 -15.06 -8.18 -4.42
N ASN A 79 -15.53 -8.79 -3.34
CA ASN A 79 -14.62 -9.41 -2.38
C ASN A 79 -13.87 -10.56 -3.04
N GLN A 80 -12.54 -10.49 -3.03
CA GLN A 80 -11.67 -11.48 -3.65
C GLN A 80 -11.20 -12.57 -2.69
N GLY A 81 -11.47 -12.37 -1.40
CA GLY A 81 -10.89 -13.20 -0.36
C GLY A 81 -9.41 -12.84 -0.17
N TYR A 82 -8.83 -13.34 0.91
CA TYR A 82 -7.46 -13.01 1.28
C TYR A 82 -6.45 -13.36 0.18
N GLY A 83 -6.51 -14.60 -0.32
CA GLY A 83 -5.60 -15.05 -1.38
C GLY A 83 -5.82 -14.32 -2.70
N GLY A 84 -7.08 -14.04 -3.05
CA GLY A 84 -7.40 -13.29 -4.26
C GLY A 84 -6.91 -11.85 -4.19
N ASN A 85 -7.07 -11.21 -3.02
CA ASN A 85 -6.57 -9.86 -2.82
C ASN A 85 -5.05 -9.79 -2.91
N GLN A 86 -4.35 -10.79 -2.38
CA GLN A 86 -2.89 -10.88 -2.53
C GLN A 86 -2.48 -10.94 -4.00
N LYS A 87 -3.18 -11.73 -4.81
CA LYS A 87 -2.88 -11.84 -6.25
C LYS A 87 -3.04 -10.51 -6.95
N VAL A 88 -4.05 -9.73 -6.60
CA VAL A 88 -4.25 -8.40 -7.17
C VAL A 88 -3.06 -7.50 -6.87
N GLY A 89 -2.59 -7.50 -5.63
CA GLY A 89 -1.45 -6.69 -5.22
C GLY A 89 -0.14 -7.12 -5.87
N TYR A 90 0.10 -8.42 -5.97
CA TYR A 90 1.30 -8.92 -6.64
C TYR A 90 1.29 -8.61 -8.13
N HIS A 91 0.15 -8.72 -8.76
CA HIS A 91 0.00 -8.34 -10.16
C HIS A 91 0.30 -6.85 -10.36
N TYR A 92 -0.20 -6.01 -9.46
CA TYR A 92 0.11 -4.58 -9.47
C TYR A 92 1.62 -4.35 -9.36
N ALA A 93 2.28 -5.06 -8.46
CA ALA A 93 3.72 -4.92 -8.25
C ALA A 93 4.51 -5.29 -9.51
N ILE A 94 4.15 -6.40 -10.15
CA ILE A 94 4.81 -6.87 -11.37
C ILE A 94 4.60 -5.86 -12.49
N LYS A 95 3.36 -5.43 -12.69
CA LYS A 95 3.00 -4.50 -13.76
C LYS A 95 3.71 -3.16 -13.62
N ASN A 96 3.95 -2.72 -12.40
CA ASN A 96 4.56 -1.42 -12.13
C ASN A 96 6.07 -1.50 -11.83
N GLY A 97 6.69 -2.66 -12.05
CA GLY A 97 8.13 -2.80 -12.01
C GLY A 97 8.76 -2.75 -10.62
N PHE A 98 8.06 -3.20 -9.59
CA PHE A 98 8.62 -3.29 -8.26
C PHE A 98 9.56 -4.49 -8.14
N ASP A 99 10.66 -4.29 -7.43
CA ASP A 99 11.65 -5.34 -7.20
C ASP A 99 11.26 -6.23 -6.02
N PHE A 100 10.60 -5.65 -5.02
CA PHE A 100 10.20 -6.35 -3.79
C PHE A 100 8.80 -5.94 -3.37
N VAL A 101 8.12 -6.86 -2.72
CA VAL A 101 6.82 -6.60 -2.08
C VAL A 101 6.91 -7.04 -0.62
N ALA A 102 6.54 -6.14 0.27
CA ALA A 102 6.35 -6.46 1.68
C ALA A 102 4.84 -6.45 1.96
N LEU A 103 4.29 -7.60 2.32
CA LEU A 103 2.87 -7.75 2.60
C LEU A 103 2.60 -7.46 4.07
N ILE A 104 1.66 -6.56 4.34
CA ILE A 104 1.22 -6.24 5.69
C ILE A 104 -0.29 -6.32 5.76
N HIS A 105 -0.79 -6.64 6.96
CA HIS A 105 -2.23 -6.67 7.22
C HIS A 105 -2.68 -5.31 7.76
N GLY A 106 -3.87 -4.85 7.33
CA GLY A 106 -4.44 -3.58 7.77
C GLY A 106 -5.02 -3.60 9.18
N ASP A 107 -5.08 -4.76 9.80
CA ASP A 107 -5.62 -4.93 11.15
C ASP A 107 -4.60 -5.42 12.18
#